data_f035466f0b1c689155c6cb097c5290cd
#
_entry.id   f035466f0b1c689155c6cb097c5290cd
#
_cell.length_a   1.000
_cell.length_b   1.000
_cell.length_c   1.000
_cell.angle_alpha   90.00
_cell.angle_beta   90.00
_cell.angle_gamma   90.00
#
_symmetry.space_group_name_H-M   'P 1'
#
loop_
_entity.id
_entity.type
_entity.pdbx_description
1 polymer ?
#
loop_
_entity_poly.entity_id
_entity_poly.type
_entity_poly.pdbx_seq_one_letter_code
_entity_poly.pdbx_strand_id
1 'polypeptide(L)'
;CEFDGKSMNNISYSEIEGMADQSSESKLSEEEKSDLLTFFKTQLGERVEDVRESKRLVDSPCSLTNPKDGMSVQMEKMMKMMNQDFPISKRQLEINLSHPINRNLSELLQKNKSNPFLKDAVEQLFKNALLIEGLLENPVEILPQINQFMEDAAAFQIQKLEG
;
A
#
# COMPACT_ATOMS: atom_id res chain seq x y z
N CYS A 1 18.89 43.01 4.65
CA CYS A 1 17.81 43.76 3.98
C CYS A 1 16.49 43.31 4.60
N GLU A 2 15.93 44.17 5.47
CA GLU A 2 14.56 44.01 5.95
C GLU A 2 13.60 44.37 4.81
N PHE A 3 12.76 43.42 4.46
CA PHE A 3 11.58 43.68 3.67
C PHE A 3 10.36 43.29 4.50
N ASP A 4 9.64 44.36 4.89
CA ASP A 4 8.27 44.32 5.42
C ASP A 4 8.00 43.50 6.68
N GLY A 5 8.69 43.80 7.78
CA GLY A 5 8.17 43.66 9.17
C GLY A 5 7.57 42.31 9.60
N LYS A 6 7.77 41.20 8.88
CA LYS A 6 7.39 39.86 9.31
C LYS A 6 8.60 38.96 9.44
N SER A 7 8.95 38.71 10.70
CA SER A 7 9.90 37.66 11.08
C SER A 7 9.47 36.32 10.47
N MET A 8 10.29 35.78 9.57
CA MET A 8 10.19 34.37 9.22
C MET A 8 10.63 33.56 10.43
N ASN A 9 9.68 33.09 11.21
CA ASN A 9 9.95 32.03 12.17
C ASN A 9 10.25 30.75 11.40
N ASN A 10 11.45 30.25 11.55
CA ASN A 10 11.77 28.87 11.21
C ASN A 10 10.79 27.98 11.94
N ILE A 11 9.87 27.36 11.22
CA ILE A 11 9.02 26.31 11.73
C ILE A 11 9.97 25.17 12.10
N SER A 12 10.18 24.99 13.40
CA SER A 12 11.02 23.91 13.90
C SER A 12 10.35 22.59 13.58
N TYR A 13 11.14 21.59 13.23
CA TYR A 13 10.71 20.21 12.90
C TYR A 13 9.80 19.58 13.98
N SER A 14 9.85 20.08 15.21
CA SER A 14 9.01 19.67 16.34
C SER A 14 7.55 20.12 16.23
N GLU A 15 7.23 21.16 15.44
CA GLU A 15 5.83 21.56 15.21
C GLU A 15 5.14 20.72 14.15
N ILE A 16 5.92 20.07 13.28
CA ILE A 16 5.40 19.12 12.26
C ILE A 16 5.02 17.79 12.91
N GLU A 17 5.70 17.36 13.98
CA GLU A 17 5.35 16.14 14.73
C GLU A 17 4.01 16.30 15.48
N GLY A 18 3.66 17.51 15.92
CA GLY A 18 2.38 17.77 16.59
C GLY A 18 1.16 17.83 15.65
N MET A 19 1.36 18.00 14.34
CA MET A 19 0.27 17.99 13.35
C MET A 19 0.07 16.61 12.69
N ALA A 20 1.02 15.70 12.84
CA ALA A 20 0.90 14.32 12.34
C ALA A 20 0.06 13.42 13.25
N ASP A 21 -0.36 13.90 14.41
CA ASP A 21 -1.13 13.13 15.40
C ASP A 21 -2.67 13.22 15.19
N GLN A 22 -3.10 13.73 14.03
CA GLN A 22 -4.42 13.44 13.48
C GLN A 22 -4.32 12.22 12.55
N SER A 23 -3.69 11.14 13.04
CA SER A 23 -3.88 9.82 12.49
C SER A 23 -5.38 9.52 12.59
N SER A 24 -6.05 9.53 11.44
CA SER A 24 -7.43 9.05 11.34
C SER A 24 -7.47 7.68 12.01
N GLU A 25 -8.06 7.62 13.21
CA GLU A 25 -8.23 6.37 13.95
C GLU A 25 -8.87 5.37 13.02
N SER A 26 -8.16 4.27 12.76
CA SER A 26 -8.69 3.15 12.02
C SER A 26 -9.95 2.69 12.76
N LYS A 27 -11.09 2.69 12.09
CA LYS A 27 -12.36 2.21 12.66
C LYS A 27 -12.44 0.69 12.74
N LEU A 28 -11.39 -0.02 12.33
CA LEU A 28 -11.30 -1.48 12.40
C LEU A 28 -10.97 -1.93 13.82
N SER A 29 -11.61 -3.01 14.27
CA SER A 29 -11.23 -3.67 15.51
C SER A 29 -9.85 -4.33 15.40
N GLU A 30 -9.20 -4.61 16.53
CA GLU A 30 -7.89 -5.27 16.52
C GLU A 30 -7.93 -6.66 15.87
N GLU A 31 -9.07 -7.37 15.97
CA GLU A 31 -9.27 -8.66 15.29
C GLU A 31 -9.34 -8.48 13.77
N GLU A 32 -10.13 -7.52 13.29
CA GLU A 32 -10.25 -7.21 11.86
C GLU A 32 -8.92 -6.75 11.25
N LYS A 33 -8.14 -5.97 11.98
CA LYS A 33 -6.78 -5.58 11.58
C LYS A 33 -5.87 -6.80 11.42
N SER A 34 -5.85 -7.65 12.45
CA SER A 34 -5.04 -8.86 12.46
C SER A 34 -5.43 -9.82 11.33
N ASP A 35 -6.72 -10.01 11.12
CA ASP A 35 -7.24 -10.87 10.04
C ASP A 35 -6.82 -10.36 8.67
N LEU A 36 -6.95 -9.05 8.43
CA LEU A 36 -6.57 -8.44 7.16
C LEU A 36 -5.06 -8.56 6.90
N LEU A 37 -4.22 -8.23 7.88
CA LEU A 37 -2.76 -8.35 7.76
C LEU A 37 -2.32 -9.79 7.52
N THR A 38 -2.93 -10.74 8.22
CA THR A 38 -2.69 -12.18 8.06
C THR A 38 -3.13 -12.64 6.67
N PHE A 39 -4.26 -12.14 6.17
CA PHE A 39 -4.73 -12.44 4.84
C PHE A 39 -3.75 -11.97 3.76
N PHE A 40 -3.28 -10.70 3.85
CA PHE A 40 -2.23 -10.19 2.95
C PHE A 40 -0.97 -11.05 3.00
N LYS A 41 -0.50 -11.39 4.20
CA LYS A 41 0.70 -12.22 4.37
C LYS A 41 0.52 -13.60 3.75
N THR A 42 -0.63 -14.21 3.92
CA THR A 42 -0.94 -15.54 3.36
C THR A 42 -1.01 -15.52 1.84
N GLN A 43 -1.65 -14.48 1.26
CA GLN A 43 -1.78 -14.36 -0.20
C GLN A 43 -0.45 -14.05 -0.88
N LEU A 44 0.37 -13.20 -0.28
CA LEU A 44 1.65 -12.78 -0.85
C LEU A 44 2.78 -13.81 -0.55
N GLY A 45 2.61 -14.60 0.51
CA GLY A 45 3.54 -15.67 0.88
C GLY A 45 4.98 -15.18 1.03
N GLU A 46 5.89 -15.83 0.31
CA GLU A 46 7.32 -15.54 0.37
C GLU A 46 7.77 -14.30 -0.43
N ARG A 47 6.87 -13.64 -1.15
CA ARG A 47 7.18 -12.42 -1.93
C ARG A 47 7.43 -11.22 -1.04
N VAL A 48 6.95 -11.24 0.19
CA VAL A 48 7.18 -10.22 1.20
C VAL A 48 7.84 -10.83 2.44
N GLU A 49 8.71 -10.08 3.08
CA GLU A 49 9.30 -10.48 4.35
C GLU A 49 8.25 -10.51 5.45
N ASP A 50 7.47 -9.43 5.54
CA ASP A 50 6.40 -9.28 6.52
C ASP A 50 5.34 -8.30 6.04
N VAL A 51 4.16 -8.31 6.69
CA VAL A 51 3.06 -7.37 6.46
C VAL A 51 2.69 -6.74 7.79
N ARG A 52 2.64 -5.41 7.84
CA ARG A 52 2.34 -4.68 9.08
C ARG A 52 1.46 -3.45 8.85
N GLU A 53 0.84 -2.97 9.91
CA GLU A 53 0.11 -1.71 9.90
C GLU A 53 1.08 -0.52 9.73
N SER A 54 0.74 0.40 8.85
CA SER A 54 1.44 1.67 8.71
C SER A 54 0.80 2.75 9.55
N LYS A 55 1.63 3.47 10.29
CA LYS A 55 1.23 4.68 11.03
C LYS A 55 1.56 5.98 10.29
N ARG A 56 2.26 5.89 9.14
CA ARG A 56 2.77 7.03 8.40
C ARG A 56 2.07 7.29 7.06
N LEU A 57 1.38 6.28 6.52
CA LEU A 57 0.69 6.42 5.24
C LEU A 57 -0.65 7.16 5.44
N VAL A 58 -0.88 8.19 4.63
CA VAL A 58 -2.11 8.99 4.63
C VAL A 58 -2.98 8.65 3.43
N ASP A 59 -2.48 8.88 2.23
CA ASP A 59 -3.25 8.77 0.99
C ASP A 59 -3.07 7.42 0.27
N SER A 60 -1.99 6.71 0.55
CA SER A 60 -1.71 5.43 -0.10
C SER A 60 -2.26 4.26 0.70
N PRO A 61 -2.86 3.24 0.04
CA PRO A 61 -3.38 2.06 0.73
C PRO A 61 -2.29 1.15 1.29
N CYS A 62 -1.14 1.12 0.62
CA CYS A 62 0.03 0.34 1.06
C CYS A 62 1.32 0.91 0.48
N SER A 63 2.44 0.51 1.05
CA SER A 63 3.79 0.87 0.59
C SER A 63 4.78 -0.25 0.93
N LEU A 64 5.80 -0.39 0.10
CA LEU A 64 6.93 -1.26 0.41
C LEU A 64 8.00 -0.48 1.18
N THR A 65 8.59 -1.12 2.18
CA THR A 65 9.71 -0.57 2.91
C THR A 65 10.96 -1.39 2.67
N ASN A 66 12.10 -0.72 2.63
CA ASN A 66 13.39 -1.41 2.51
C ASN A 66 13.62 -2.31 3.72
N PRO A 67 14.20 -3.50 3.54
CA PRO A 67 14.66 -4.32 4.65
C PRO A 67 15.68 -3.52 5.48
N LYS A 68 15.66 -3.68 6.80
CA LYS A 68 16.51 -2.91 7.72
C LYS A 68 18.01 -3.03 7.40
N ASP A 69 18.41 -4.18 6.87
CA ASP A 69 19.79 -4.51 6.51
C ASP A 69 19.99 -4.77 4.99
N GLY A 70 19.02 -4.35 4.18
CA GLY A 70 19.03 -4.59 2.73
C GLY A 70 19.72 -3.50 1.92
N MET A 71 20.12 -3.86 0.71
CA MET A 71 20.63 -2.90 -0.27
C MET A 71 19.54 -1.89 -0.65
N SER A 72 19.97 -0.69 -1.07
CA SER A 72 19.04 0.29 -1.63
C SER A 72 18.43 -0.22 -2.95
N VAL A 73 17.22 0.25 -3.27
CA VAL A 73 16.54 -0.08 -4.55
C VAL A 73 17.44 0.18 -5.75
N GLN A 74 18.19 1.28 -5.71
CA GLN A 74 19.10 1.66 -6.80
C GLN A 74 20.25 0.66 -6.96
N MET A 75 20.79 0.18 -5.83
CA MET A 75 21.88 -0.80 -5.83
C MET A 75 21.40 -2.18 -6.32
N GLU A 76 20.20 -2.61 -5.89
CA GLU A 76 19.57 -3.83 -6.40
C GLU A 76 19.31 -3.77 -7.91
N LYS A 77 18.80 -2.63 -8.41
CA LYS A 77 18.60 -2.41 -9.84
C LYS A 77 19.93 -2.49 -10.61
N MET A 78 20.99 -1.87 -10.09
CA MET A 78 22.31 -1.91 -10.70
C MET A 78 22.86 -3.34 -10.72
N MET A 79 22.75 -4.08 -9.63
CA MET A 79 23.18 -5.48 -9.55
C MET A 79 22.39 -6.37 -10.51
N LYS A 80 21.07 -6.15 -10.63
CA LYS A 80 20.22 -6.87 -11.59
C LYS A 80 20.58 -6.56 -13.05
N MET A 81 20.98 -5.34 -13.36
CA MET A 81 21.50 -4.98 -14.70
C MET A 81 22.81 -5.68 -15.03
N MET A 82 23.64 -5.93 -14.01
CA MET A 82 24.92 -6.65 -14.17
C MET A 82 24.74 -8.17 -14.16
N ASN A 83 23.77 -8.67 -13.42
CA ASN A 83 23.44 -10.09 -13.30
C ASN A 83 21.92 -10.25 -13.25
N GLN A 84 21.32 -10.78 -14.33
CA GLN A 84 19.87 -10.93 -14.47
C GLN A 84 19.26 -11.88 -13.42
N ASP A 85 20.05 -12.79 -12.88
CA ASP A 85 19.63 -13.76 -11.85
C ASP A 85 19.77 -13.22 -10.42
N PHE A 86 20.12 -11.93 -10.26
CA PHE A 86 20.26 -11.33 -8.93
C PHE A 86 18.90 -11.27 -8.23
N PRO A 87 18.74 -11.93 -7.05
CA PRO A 87 17.47 -11.96 -6.35
C PRO A 87 17.15 -10.58 -5.77
N ILE A 88 15.91 -10.13 -5.98
CA ILE A 88 15.40 -8.93 -5.29
C ILE A 88 15.17 -9.27 -3.82
N SER A 89 15.66 -8.42 -2.93
CA SER A 89 15.47 -8.58 -1.49
C SER A 89 13.98 -8.54 -1.13
N LYS A 90 13.53 -9.47 -0.29
CA LYS A 90 12.18 -9.46 0.25
C LYS A 90 11.98 -8.18 1.08
N ARG A 91 10.86 -7.51 0.87
CA ARG A 91 10.53 -6.24 1.53
C ARG A 91 9.37 -6.41 2.48
N GLN A 92 9.27 -5.51 3.45
CA GLN A 92 8.08 -5.42 4.29
C GLN A 92 7.01 -4.61 3.57
N LEU A 93 5.77 -5.08 3.62
CA LEU A 93 4.60 -4.36 3.13
C LEU A 93 3.91 -3.66 4.30
N GLU A 94 3.80 -2.34 4.21
CA GLU A 94 3.02 -1.54 5.15
C GLU A 94 1.63 -1.28 4.59
N ILE A 95 0.61 -1.54 5.40
CA ILE A 95 -0.80 -1.37 5.03
C ILE A 95 -1.39 -0.20 5.81
N ASN A 96 -2.02 0.73 5.10
CA ASN A 96 -2.80 1.81 5.68
C ASN A 96 -4.23 1.31 5.98
N LEU A 97 -4.48 0.90 7.20
CA LEU A 97 -5.78 0.36 7.61
C LEU A 97 -6.90 1.40 7.63
N SER A 98 -6.56 2.69 7.64
CA SER A 98 -7.54 3.78 7.54
C SER A 98 -7.99 4.07 6.10
N HIS A 99 -7.25 3.58 5.11
CA HIS A 99 -7.58 3.79 3.71
C HIS A 99 -8.90 3.09 3.33
N PRO A 100 -9.82 3.75 2.59
CA PRO A 100 -11.12 3.18 2.23
C PRO A 100 -11.06 1.80 1.58
N ILE A 101 -10.09 1.56 0.70
CA ILE A 101 -9.88 0.24 0.06
C ILE A 101 -9.66 -0.84 1.12
N ASN A 102 -8.75 -0.62 2.06
CA ASN A 102 -8.39 -1.62 3.07
C ASN A 102 -9.54 -1.86 4.07
N ARG A 103 -10.31 -0.82 4.41
CA ARG A 103 -11.52 -0.99 5.21
C ARG A 103 -12.58 -1.83 4.49
N ASN A 104 -12.82 -1.55 3.21
CA ASN A 104 -13.75 -2.33 2.40
C ASN A 104 -13.30 -3.78 2.24
N LEU A 105 -11.99 -4.02 2.04
CA LEU A 105 -11.43 -5.36 1.98
C LEU A 105 -11.57 -6.11 3.31
N SER A 106 -11.37 -5.41 4.44
CA SER A 106 -11.59 -6.00 5.77
C SER A 106 -13.05 -6.39 5.97
N GLU A 107 -13.98 -5.52 5.64
CA GLU A 107 -15.42 -5.82 5.72
C GLU A 107 -15.82 -6.99 4.83
N LEU A 108 -15.31 -7.02 3.58
CA LEU A 108 -15.57 -8.12 2.66
C LEU A 108 -14.97 -9.43 3.18
N LEU A 109 -13.79 -9.38 3.76
CA LEU A 109 -13.12 -10.55 4.36
C LEU A 109 -13.95 -11.13 5.51
N GLN A 110 -14.55 -10.30 6.35
CA GLN A 110 -15.43 -10.76 7.43
C GLN A 110 -16.72 -11.39 6.90
N LYS A 111 -17.30 -10.83 5.82
CA LYS A 111 -18.53 -11.33 5.21
C LYS A 111 -18.33 -12.58 4.36
N ASN A 112 -17.24 -12.65 3.62
CA ASN A 112 -16.96 -13.76 2.69
C ASN A 112 -15.45 -13.94 2.46
N LYS A 113 -14.81 -14.74 3.31
CA LYS A 113 -13.36 -15.02 3.25
C LYS A 113 -12.90 -15.69 1.94
N SER A 114 -13.81 -16.31 1.21
CA SER A 114 -13.52 -17.02 -0.05
C SER A 114 -13.81 -16.20 -1.29
N ASN A 115 -14.15 -14.92 -1.15
CA ASN A 115 -14.43 -14.06 -2.29
C ASN A 115 -13.17 -13.89 -3.16
N PRO A 116 -13.21 -14.23 -4.47
CA PRO A 116 -12.05 -14.15 -5.35
C PRO A 116 -11.50 -12.72 -5.47
N PHE A 117 -12.36 -11.72 -5.41
CA PHE A 117 -11.96 -10.32 -5.46
C PHE A 117 -10.94 -9.93 -4.37
N LEU A 118 -11.01 -10.54 -3.18
CA LEU A 118 -10.05 -10.29 -2.10
C LEU A 118 -8.63 -10.62 -2.52
N LYS A 119 -8.45 -11.77 -3.18
CA LYS A 119 -7.15 -12.20 -3.67
C LYS A 119 -6.63 -11.27 -4.77
N ASP A 120 -7.48 -10.95 -5.73
CA ASP A 120 -7.14 -10.09 -6.85
C ASP A 120 -6.81 -8.67 -6.40
N ALA A 121 -7.53 -8.14 -5.40
CA ALA A 121 -7.26 -6.83 -4.81
C ALA A 121 -5.91 -6.79 -4.08
N VAL A 122 -5.58 -7.80 -3.28
CA VAL A 122 -4.28 -7.90 -2.60
C VAL A 122 -3.14 -7.96 -3.61
N GLU A 123 -3.30 -8.77 -4.64
CA GLU A 123 -2.31 -8.91 -5.72
C GLU A 123 -2.09 -7.57 -6.44
N GLN A 124 -3.18 -6.87 -6.77
CA GLN A 124 -3.11 -5.57 -7.44
C GLN A 124 -2.45 -4.51 -6.55
N LEU A 125 -2.82 -4.44 -5.27
CA LEU A 125 -2.22 -3.50 -4.32
C LEU A 125 -0.71 -3.73 -4.17
N PHE A 126 -0.29 -4.98 -4.11
CA PHE A 126 1.14 -5.34 -4.07
C PHE A 126 1.88 -4.91 -5.36
N LYS A 127 1.30 -5.18 -6.54
CA LYS A 127 1.86 -4.74 -7.81
C LYS A 127 1.93 -3.22 -7.93
N ASN A 128 0.94 -2.51 -7.42
CA ASN A 128 0.96 -1.03 -7.35
C ASN A 128 2.11 -0.53 -6.47
N ALA A 129 2.34 -1.16 -5.33
CA ALA A 129 3.47 -0.82 -4.46
C ALA A 129 4.83 -1.08 -5.14
N LEU A 130 4.98 -2.20 -5.86
CA LEU A 130 6.16 -2.49 -6.68
C LEU A 130 6.35 -1.46 -7.80
N LEU A 131 5.27 -1.04 -8.44
CA LEU A 131 5.31 -0.03 -9.51
C LEU A 131 5.82 1.31 -8.98
N ILE A 132 5.31 1.77 -7.84
CA ILE A 132 5.72 3.02 -7.19
C ILE A 132 7.22 3.00 -6.87
N GLU A 133 7.72 1.88 -6.36
CA GLU A 133 9.16 1.70 -6.06
C GLU A 133 10.01 1.44 -7.32
N GLY A 134 9.35 1.30 -8.48
CA GLY A 134 10.02 0.97 -9.73
C GLY A 134 10.68 -0.42 -9.74
N LEU A 135 10.12 -1.34 -8.98
CA LEU A 135 10.56 -2.74 -8.87
C LEU A 135 9.70 -3.69 -9.70
N LEU A 136 8.61 -3.21 -10.28
CA LEU A 136 7.78 -3.99 -11.17
C LEU A 136 8.49 -4.18 -12.52
N GLU A 137 8.78 -5.42 -12.87
CA GLU A 137 9.57 -5.75 -14.07
C GLU A 137 8.83 -5.40 -15.35
N ASN A 138 7.55 -5.71 -15.41
CA ASN A 138 6.70 -5.45 -16.56
C ASN A 138 5.41 -4.72 -16.15
N PRO A 139 5.39 -3.38 -16.24
CA PRO A 139 4.20 -2.61 -15.85
C PRO A 139 2.95 -2.94 -16.67
N VAL A 140 3.07 -3.49 -17.86
CA VAL A 140 1.92 -3.86 -18.71
C VAL A 140 1.10 -4.99 -18.09
N GLU A 141 1.70 -5.83 -17.26
CA GLU A 141 1.02 -6.97 -16.61
C GLU A 141 -0.09 -6.57 -15.62
N ILE A 142 -0.13 -5.31 -15.19
CA ILE A 142 -1.20 -4.83 -14.31
C ILE A 142 -2.47 -4.43 -15.06
N LEU A 143 -2.39 -4.15 -16.36
CA LEU A 143 -3.50 -3.62 -17.14
C LEU A 143 -4.72 -4.55 -17.22
N PRO A 144 -4.59 -5.87 -17.44
CA PRO A 144 -5.75 -6.77 -17.45
C PRO A 144 -6.54 -6.73 -16.14
N GLN A 145 -5.85 -6.70 -15.00
CA GLN A 145 -6.50 -6.65 -13.70
C GLN A 145 -7.18 -5.30 -13.44
N ILE A 146 -6.55 -4.20 -13.85
CA ILE A 146 -7.15 -2.86 -13.77
C ILE A 146 -8.42 -2.81 -14.63
N ASN A 147 -8.38 -3.32 -15.87
CA ASN A 147 -9.53 -3.37 -16.75
C ASN A 147 -10.69 -4.16 -16.13
N GLN A 148 -10.41 -5.32 -15.55
CA GLN A 148 -11.40 -6.13 -14.84
C GLN A 148 -12.06 -5.35 -13.70
N PHE A 149 -11.27 -4.68 -12.87
CA PHE A 149 -11.82 -3.85 -11.78
C PHE A 149 -12.66 -2.68 -12.30
N MET A 150 -12.30 -2.08 -13.44
CA MET A 150 -13.11 -1.03 -14.07
C MET A 150 -14.42 -1.58 -14.60
N GLU A 151 -14.44 -2.77 -15.21
CA GLU A 151 -15.65 -3.45 -15.67
C GLU A 151 -16.57 -3.76 -14.49
N ASP A 152 -16.05 -4.34 -13.42
CA ASP A 152 -16.81 -4.66 -12.21
C ASP A 152 -17.38 -3.39 -11.56
N ALA A 153 -16.59 -2.32 -11.48
CA ALA A 153 -17.04 -1.03 -10.96
C ALA A 153 -18.15 -0.42 -11.83
N ALA A 154 -18.04 -0.49 -13.14
CA ALA A 154 -19.06 -0.01 -14.06
C ALA A 154 -20.37 -0.82 -13.94
N ALA A 155 -20.28 -2.14 -13.86
CA ALA A 155 -21.43 -3.01 -13.64
C ALA A 155 -22.13 -2.71 -12.31
N PHE A 156 -21.38 -2.49 -11.25
CA PHE A 156 -21.93 -2.08 -9.94
C PHE A 156 -22.68 -0.75 -10.01
N GLN A 157 -22.15 0.24 -10.75
CA GLN A 157 -22.84 1.52 -10.92
C GLN A 157 -24.17 1.37 -11.66
N ILE A 158 -24.25 0.50 -12.66
CA ILE A 158 -25.49 0.19 -13.39
C ILE A 158 -26.51 -0.43 -12.43
N GLN A 159 -26.13 -1.45 -11.67
CA GLN A 159 -27.02 -2.09 -10.68
C GLN A 159 -27.57 -1.09 -9.65
N LYS A 160 -26.76 -0.11 -9.25
CA LYS A 160 -27.17 0.94 -8.31
C LYS A 160 -28.19 1.92 -8.89
N LEU A 161 -28.25 2.07 -10.21
CA LEU A 161 -29.24 2.93 -10.88
C LEU A 161 -30.58 2.22 -11.10
N GLU A 162 -30.57 0.89 -11.14
CA GLU A 162 -31.76 0.06 -11.39
C GLU A 162 -32.50 -0.35 -10.10
N GLY A 163 -31.88 -0.13 -8.94
CA GLY A 163 -32.45 -0.44 -7.62
C GLY A 163 -32.93 0.80 -6.89
#